data_f556eafcabbc680b94e4b6809ef389dc
#
_entry.id   f556eafcabbc680b94e4b6809ef389dc
#
_cell.length_a   1.000
_cell.length_b   1.000
_cell.length_c   1.000
_cell.angle_alpha   90.00
_cell.angle_beta   90.00
_cell.angle_gamma   90.00
#
_symmetry.space_group_name_H-M   'P 1'
#
loop_
_entity.id
_entity.type
_entity.pdbx_description
1 polymer ?
#
loop_
_entity_poly.entity_id
_entity_poly.type
_entity_poly.pdbx_seq_one_letter_code
_entity_poly.pdbx_strand_id
1 'polypeptide(L)'
;MRYRPEIDGLRAIAVIPVILFHAGFPLFSGGFVGVDIFFVISGYLITTIILADLETGQFSILKFYERRARRILPALYVVMVLCLPFAWLWLMPDDAKEFSNSALAVLVFASNIYFWRSNNYFDAESDLKPLLHTWSLGVEEQFYMLFPIFLMLAWRLGRKTIVGLLTIVALLSLALAVYATDTKPAVAFFLLPTRGWELAMGSLIAFYLEGKARDQFPPALNQALSLVGFGLIAGAALTFTKETPFPGFYALVPTVGAGLIIVFGSSETFVGRLLASRVFVGVGLISYSAYLWHQPLLSFARHRSLMEPGELVIAGIIVLVFGLAYVTWRYVETPFRRGNILPQRLLWRLSLASAVVIAALTVGLQPVAVEVKNKIATEMEAQWRIYTCFFEVDQTYATLLENHCDLAQGSSAQASEDPSGSSKQFILYGDSLAAHLYPGLVRVLGEDRIIQLTGGSCSAMRVTKGRRCTDFYDWFVDDYVPSNKMDGIIVSSRWLETYEKIGDQEFRVHLDALFERLKNRRVIVYSQP
;
A
#
# COMPACT_ATOMS: atom_id res chain seq x y z
N MET A 1 23.08 -1.50 -30.42
CA MET A 1 22.29 -0.37 -29.87
C MET A 1 23.25 0.61 -29.17
N ARG A 2 23.20 1.93 -29.47
CA ARG A 2 24.01 2.94 -28.76
C ARG A 2 23.42 3.19 -27.38
N TYR A 3 24.24 3.20 -26.33
CA TYR A 3 23.81 3.48 -24.93
C TYR A 3 23.21 4.88 -24.82
N ARG A 4 22.12 5.00 -24.06
CA ARG A 4 21.31 6.20 -23.87
C ARG A 4 21.24 6.59 -22.40
N PRO A 5 22.20 7.38 -21.89
CA PRO A 5 22.24 7.75 -20.45
C PRO A 5 21.01 8.55 -20.01
N GLU A 6 20.38 9.33 -20.91
CA GLU A 6 19.16 10.08 -20.62
C GLU A 6 17.95 9.18 -20.29
N ILE A 7 17.94 7.92 -20.75
CA ILE A 7 16.88 6.96 -20.37
C ILE A 7 17.09 6.47 -18.94
N ASP A 8 18.34 6.25 -18.51
CA ASP A 8 18.60 5.95 -17.11
C ASP A 8 18.23 7.14 -16.22
N GLY A 9 18.54 8.38 -16.65
CA GLY A 9 18.10 9.58 -15.94
C GLY A 9 16.57 9.73 -15.89
N LEU A 10 15.84 9.34 -16.94
CA LEU A 10 14.38 9.33 -16.94
C LEU A 10 13.83 8.32 -15.89
N ARG A 11 14.49 7.17 -15.71
CA ARG A 11 14.15 6.22 -14.63
C ARG A 11 14.37 6.81 -13.25
N ALA A 12 15.33 7.71 -13.06
CA ALA A 12 15.51 8.43 -11.79
C ALA A 12 14.33 9.37 -11.52
N ILE A 13 13.89 10.13 -12.54
CA ILE A 13 12.68 11.00 -12.43
C ILE A 13 11.41 10.18 -12.20
N ALA A 14 11.37 8.94 -12.62
CA ALA A 14 10.25 8.05 -12.32
C ALA A 14 10.29 7.53 -10.87
N VAL A 15 11.44 7.04 -10.37
CA VAL A 15 11.51 6.39 -9.06
C VAL A 15 11.49 7.36 -7.88
N ILE A 16 12.13 8.52 -8.00
CA ILE A 16 12.20 9.48 -6.88
C ILE A 16 10.81 9.94 -6.44
N PRO A 17 9.93 10.45 -7.33
CA PRO A 17 8.58 10.85 -6.92
C PRO A 17 7.76 9.71 -6.32
N VAL A 18 7.90 8.46 -6.83
CA VAL A 18 7.22 7.30 -6.26
C VAL A 18 7.64 7.07 -4.80
N ILE A 19 8.94 7.10 -4.51
CA ILE A 19 9.45 6.93 -3.15
C ILE A 19 8.95 8.04 -2.24
N LEU A 20 8.99 9.30 -2.69
CA LEU A 20 8.56 10.45 -1.91
C LEU A 20 7.05 10.47 -1.67
N PHE A 21 6.25 10.02 -2.64
CA PHE A 21 4.80 9.82 -2.50
C PHE A 21 4.49 8.82 -1.38
N HIS A 22 5.07 7.61 -1.45
CA HIS A 22 4.85 6.58 -0.43
C HIS A 22 5.46 6.95 0.94
N ALA A 23 6.46 7.84 0.95
CA ALA A 23 7.01 8.42 2.17
C ALA A 23 6.13 9.52 2.79
N GLY A 24 5.02 9.90 2.14
CA GLY A 24 4.06 10.88 2.66
C GLY A 24 4.45 12.35 2.44
N PHE A 25 5.36 12.66 1.50
CA PHE A 25 5.73 14.05 1.20
C PHE A 25 4.63 14.75 0.39
N PRO A 26 3.96 15.80 0.95
CA PRO A 26 2.81 16.44 0.29
C PRO A 26 3.15 17.07 -1.07
N LEU A 27 4.38 17.55 -1.24
CA LEU A 27 4.84 18.14 -2.51
C LEU A 27 4.81 17.14 -3.67
N PHE A 28 4.92 15.84 -3.39
CA PHE A 28 4.92 14.77 -4.37
C PHE A 28 3.64 13.95 -4.32
N SER A 29 2.50 14.59 -4.05
CA SER A 29 1.18 13.93 -3.97
C SER A 29 0.79 13.16 -5.23
N GLY A 30 1.28 13.56 -6.40
CA GLY A 30 1.13 12.85 -7.67
C GLY A 30 2.29 11.91 -8.02
N GLY A 31 3.19 11.61 -7.08
CA GLY A 31 4.39 10.82 -7.36
C GLY A 31 4.13 9.39 -7.87
N PHE A 32 2.94 8.85 -7.64
CA PHE A 32 2.51 7.55 -8.19
C PHE A 32 2.59 7.46 -9.73
N VAL A 33 2.51 8.59 -10.44
CA VAL A 33 2.66 8.65 -11.92
C VAL A 33 4.04 8.18 -12.43
N GLY A 34 5.02 8.03 -11.54
CA GLY A 34 6.31 7.46 -11.91
C GLY A 34 6.21 6.04 -12.46
N VAL A 35 5.18 5.28 -12.08
CA VAL A 35 4.91 3.94 -12.61
C VAL A 35 4.58 4.00 -14.10
N ASP A 36 3.76 4.97 -14.52
CA ASP A 36 3.38 5.18 -15.93
C ASP A 36 4.60 5.49 -16.81
N ILE A 37 5.52 6.30 -16.26
CA ILE A 37 6.81 6.59 -16.92
C ILE A 37 7.62 5.30 -17.09
N PHE A 38 7.67 4.44 -16.05
CA PHE A 38 8.33 3.15 -16.15
C PHE A 38 7.71 2.26 -17.22
N PHE A 39 6.38 2.21 -17.35
CA PHE A 39 5.71 1.41 -18.37
C PHE A 39 6.09 1.86 -19.79
N VAL A 40 6.13 3.17 -20.06
CA VAL A 40 6.59 3.69 -21.36
C VAL A 40 8.05 3.33 -21.62
N ILE A 41 8.94 3.53 -20.64
CA ILE A 41 10.36 3.15 -20.76
C ILE A 41 10.49 1.65 -21.02
N SER A 42 9.75 0.82 -20.30
CA SER A 42 9.77 -0.64 -20.40
C SER A 42 9.30 -1.11 -21.78
N GLY A 43 8.18 -0.59 -22.27
CA GLY A 43 7.70 -0.85 -23.62
C GLY A 43 8.73 -0.47 -24.69
N TYR A 44 9.33 0.72 -24.57
CA TYR A 44 10.36 1.20 -25.48
C TYR A 44 11.60 0.29 -25.49
N LEU A 45 12.18 0.02 -24.33
CA LEU A 45 13.43 -0.74 -24.24
C LEU A 45 13.27 -2.19 -24.69
N ILE A 46 12.18 -2.86 -24.26
CA ILE A 46 11.92 -4.26 -24.64
C ILE A 46 11.70 -4.39 -26.13
N THR A 47 10.88 -3.51 -26.70
CA THR A 47 10.62 -3.53 -28.15
C THR A 47 11.89 -3.28 -28.95
N THR A 48 12.70 -2.30 -28.54
CA THR A 48 13.98 -2.02 -29.23
C THR A 48 14.93 -3.21 -29.21
N ILE A 49 14.98 -3.96 -28.09
CA ILE A 49 15.81 -5.18 -28.00
C ILE A 49 15.28 -6.27 -28.92
N ILE A 50 13.97 -6.51 -28.92
CA ILE A 50 13.35 -7.56 -29.74
C ILE A 50 13.50 -7.25 -31.23
N LEU A 51 13.25 -5.99 -31.63
CA LEU A 51 13.37 -5.55 -33.03
C LEU A 51 14.80 -5.78 -33.55
N ALA A 52 15.83 -5.37 -32.80
CA ALA A 52 17.23 -5.58 -33.18
C ALA A 52 17.57 -7.08 -33.35
N ASP A 53 17.04 -7.95 -32.49
CA ASP A 53 17.26 -9.40 -32.58
C ASP A 53 16.47 -10.03 -33.76
N LEU A 54 15.22 -9.55 -34.03
CA LEU A 54 14.38 -10.02 -35.16
C LEU A 54 14.95 -9.61 -36.53
N GLU A 55 15.41 -8.37 -36.68
CA GLU A 55 15.99 -7.87 -37.94
C GLU A 55 17.27 -8.63 -38.32
N THR A 56 18.05 -9.05 -37.34
CA THR A 56 19.26 -9.85 -37.57
C THR A 56 18.97 -11.35 -37.67
N GLY A 57 17.72 -11.78 -37.53
CA GLY A 57 17.35 -13.20 -37.51
C GLY A 57 17.87 -13.98 -36.30
N GLN A 58 18.35 -13.30 -35.25
CA GLN A 58 18.96 -13.92 -34.07
C GLN A 58 18.05 -13.97 -32.87
N PHE A 59 16.75 -13.60 -33.01
CA PHE A 59 15.81 -13.61 -31.91
C PHE A 59 15.59 -15.02 -31.36
N SER A 60 15.80 -15.16 -30.05
CA SER A 60 15.51 -16.38 -29.32
C SER A 60 14.69 -16.06 -28.07
N ILE A 61 13.49 -16.58 -27.99
CA ILE A 61 12.58 -16.37 -26.87
C ILE A 61 13.18 -16.87 -25.54
N LEU A 62 13.89 -17.99 -25.55
CA LEU A 62 14.58 -18.52 -24.36
C LEU A 62 15.69 -17.59 -23.87
N LYS A 63 16.51 -17.05 -24.80
CA LYS A 63 17.55 -16.05 -24.44
C LYS A 63 16.92 -14.75 -23.96
N PHE A 64 15.78 -14.37 -24.51
CA PHE A 64 15.04 -13.19 -24.05
C PHE A 64 14.59 -13.35 -22.59
N TYR A 65 13.89 -14.45 -22.26
CA TYR A 65 13.44 -14.70 -20.88
C TYR A 65 14.62 -14.92 -19.92
N GLU A 66 15.71 -15.55 -20.36
CA GLU A 66 16.92 -15.65 -19.55
C GLU A 66 17.47 -14.27 -19.16
N ARG A 67 17.59 -13.33 -20.12
CA ARG A 67 18.03 -11.96 -19.85
C ARG A 67 17.11 -11.24 -18.85
N ARG A 68 15.80 -11.46 -18.92
CA ARG A 68 14.83 -10.89 -17.97
C ARG A 68 14.97 -11.52 -16.59
N ALA A 69 15.00 -12.85 -16.51
CA ALA A 69 15.19 -13.57 -15.27
C ALA A 69 16.46 -13.13 -14.52
N ARG A 70 17.59 -13.03 -15.25
CA ARG A 70 18.87 -12.55 -14.68
C ARG A 70 18.79 -11.12 -14.13
N ARG A 71 17.94 -10.28 -14.70
CA ARG A 71 17.78 -8.89 -14.29
C ARG A 71 16.85 -8.75 -13.09
N ILE A 72 15.79 -9.55 -13.01
CA ILE A 72 14.65 -9.31 -12.11
C ILE A 72 14.69 -10.23 -10.89
N LEU A 73 14.79 -11.55 -11.11
CA LEU A 73 14.61 -12.53 -10.04
C LEU A 73 15.63 -12.42 -8.90
N PRO A 74 16.94 -12.21 -9.12
CA PRO A 74 17.90 -12.20 -8.03
C PRO A 74 17.62 -11.10 -7.00
N ALA A 75 17.36 -9.87 -7.44
CA ALA A 75 17.07 -8.75 -6.56
C ALA A 75 15.69 -8.92 -5.89
N LEU A 76 14.66 -9.36 -6.63
CA LEU A 76 13.34 -9.63 -6.10
C LEU A 76 13.38 -10.67 -4.97
N TYR A 77 14.07 -11.80 -5.18
CA TYR A 77 14.16 -12.86 -4.18
C TYR A 77 14.95 -12.43 -2.94
N VAL A 78 16.02 -11.65 -3.09
CA VAL A 78 16.77 -11.08 -1.96
C VAL A 78 15.85 -10.19 -1.10
N VAL A 79 15.09 -9.29 -1.73
CA VAL A 79 14.15 -8.43 -1.00
C VAL A 79 13.06 -9.26 -0.33
N MET A 80 12.45 -10.22 -1.02
CA MET A 80 11.43 -11.09 -0.44
C MET A 80 11.95 -11.87 0.76
N VAL A 81 13.11 -12.51 0.65
CA VAL A 81 13.72 -13.28 1.76
C VAL A 81 14.02 -12.39 2.95
N LEU A 82 14.55 -11.19 2.70
CA LEU A 82 14.86 -10.25 3.78
C LEU A 82 13.62 -9.62 4.43
N CYS A 83 12.48 -9.60 3.73
CA CYS A 83 11.20 -9.19 4.33
C CYS A 83 10.60 -10.25 5.28
N LEU A 84 10.88 -11.56 5.07
CA LEU A 84 10.27 -12.64 5.85
C LEU A 84 10.48 -12.52 7.37
N PRO A 85 11.71 -12.28 7.89
CA PRO A 85 11.91 -12.12 9.34
C PRO A 85 11.13 -10.96 9.93
N PHE A 86 11.04 -9.83 9.20
CA PHE A 86 10.29 -8.66 9.66
C PHE A 86 8.79 -8.89 9.60
N ALA A 87 8.29 -9.56 8.56
CA ALA A 87 6.91 -9.98 8.49
C ALA A 87 6.54 -10.90 9.67
N TRP A 88 7.42 -11.80 10.03
CA TRP A 88 7.22 -12.72 11.14
C TRP A 88 7.22 -12.05 12.51
N LEU A 89 8.11 -11.06 12.70
CA LEU A 89 8.31 -10.41 14.01
C LEU A 89 7.38 -9.21 14.23
N TRP A 90 6.91 -8.55 13.17
CA TRP A 90 6.28 -7.24 13.29
C TRP A 90 4.85 -7.17 12.77
N LEU A 91 4.43 -8.08 11.89
CA LEU A 91 3.08 -8.04 11.36
C LEU A 91 2.09 -8.73 12.31
N MET A 92 0.91 -8.13 12.44
CA MET A 92 -0.21 -8.78 13.10
C MET A 92 -0.69 -9.99 12.26
N PRO A 93 -1.39 -10.95 12.87
CA PRO A 93 -1.75 -12.20 12.18
C PRO A 93 -2.46 -12.03 10.85
N ASP A 94 -3.38 -11.08 10.73
CA ASP A 94 -4.10 -10.83 9.48
C ASP A 94 -3.19 -10.21 8.41
N ASP A 95 -2.34 -9.25 8.80
CA ASP A 95 -1.33 -8.64 7.92
C ASP A 95 -0.27 -9.66 7.48
N ALA A 96 0.14 -10.57 8.37
CA ALA A 96 1.08 -11.65 8.05
C ALA A 96 0.47 -12.64 7.05
N LYS A 97 -0.83 -12.95 7.17
CA LYS A 97 -1.58 -13.75 6.19
C LYS A 97 -1.67 -13.04 4.85
N GLU A 98 -1.97 -11.74 4.86
CA GLU A 98 -2.01 -10.94 3.64
C GLU A 98 -0.64 -10.84 2.97
N PHE A 99 0.41 -10.57 3.74
CA PHE A 99 1.79 -10.62 3.26
C PHE A 99 2.12 -11.97 2.61
N SER A 100 1.75 -13.07 3.25
CA SER A 100 1.99 -14.43 2.73
C SER A 100 1.30 -14.64 1.38
N ASN A 101 0.03 -14.28 1.26
CA ASN A 101 -0.73 -14.42 0.03
C ASN A 101 -0.17 -13.52 -1.10
N SER A 102 0.18 -12.28 -0.76
CA SER A 102 0.80 -11.36 -1.72
C SER A 102 2.17 -11.86 -2.18
N ALA A 103 3.00 -12.41 -1.29
CA ALA A 103 4.29 -12.99 -1.63
C ALA A 103 4.17 -14.18 -2.59
N LEU A 104 3.20 -15.08 -2.38
CA LEU A 104 2.90 -16.17 -3.32
C LEU A 104 2.49 -15.64 -4.70
N ALA A 105 1.66 -14.59 -4.74
CA ALA A 105 1.25 -13.95 -5.97
C ALA A 105 2.43 -13.27 -6.70
N VAL A 106 3.37 -12.68 -5.96
CA VAL A 106 4.62 -12.09 -6.51
C VAL A 106 5.47 -13.15 -7.21
N LEU A 107 5.63 -14.34 -6.62
CA LEU A 107 6.45 -15.42 -7.20
C LEU A 107 5.98 -15.87 -8.59
N VAL A 108 4.68 -15.71 -8.88
CA VAL A 108 4.08 -16.05 -10.18
C VAL A 108 3.72 -14.82 -11.02
N PHE A 109 4.21 -13.63 -10.63
CA PHE A 109 3.93 -12.35 -11.29
C PHE A 109 2.43 -12.02 -11.44
N ALA A 110 1.63 -12.44 -10.46
CA ALA A 110 0.19 -12.21 -10.38
C ALA A 110 -0.22 -11.29 -9.22
N SER A 111 0.73 -10.54 -8.64
CA SER A 111 0.47 -9.63 -7.52
C SER A 111 -0.53 -8.53 -7.87
N ASN A 112 -0.55 -8.05 -9.12
CA ASN A 112 -1.54 -7.12 -9.60
C ASN A 112 -2.97 -7.69 -9.56
N ILE A 113 -3.15 -8.97 -9.89
CA ILE A 113 -4.44 -9.67 -9.82
C ILE A 113 -4.85 -9.89 -8.37
N TYR A 114 -3.89 -10.19 -7.49
CA TYR A 114 -4.12 -10.33 -6.06
C TYR A 114 -4.61 -9.02 -5.44
N PHE A 115 -3.88 -7.92 -5.64
CA PHE A 115 -4.24 -6.61 -5.10
C PHE A 115 -5.52 -6.03 -5.71
N TRP A 116 -5.79 -6.29 -6.98
CA TRP A 116 -7.09 -5.95 -7.58
C TRP A 116 -8.28 -6.57 -6.82
N ARG A 117 -8.14 -7.80 -6.33
CA ARG A 117 -9.22 -8.51 -5.61
C ARG A 117 -9.34 -8.08 -4.16
N SER A 118 -8.29 -7.60 -3.55
CA SER A 118 -8.23 -7.35 -2.12
C SER A 118 -8.40 -5.88 -1.74
N ASN A 119 -8.16 -4.89 -2.63
CA ASN A 119 -8.11 -3.47 -2.24
C ASN A 119 -8.28 -2.48 -3.37
N ASN A 120 -8.53 -1.19 -2.97
CA ASN A 120 -8.23 -0.03 -3.80
C ASN A 120 -6.83 0.49 -3.46
N TYR A 121 -6.08 0.93 -4.48
CA TYR A 121 -4.68 1.37 -4.30
C TYR A 121 -4.52 2.60 -3.40
N PHE A 122 -5.48 3.51 -3.42
CA PHE A 122 -5.42 4.76 -2.66
C PHE A 122 -6.03 4.67 -1.25
N ASP A 123 -6.48 3.50 -0.82
CA ASP A 123 -6.96 3.30 0.54
C ASP A 123 -5.81 3.40 1.56
N ALA A 124 -6.09 3.94 2.75
CA ALA A 124 -5.08 4.10 3.80
C ALA A 124 -4.41 2.77 4.20
N GLU A 125 -5.15 1.66 4.17
CA GLU A 125 -4.63 0.32 4.43
C GLU A 125 -3.58 -0.14 3.39
N SER A 126 -3.58 0.44 2.20
CA SER A 126 -2.64 0.09 1.13
C SER A 126 -1.20 0.44 1.49
N ASP A 127 -0.98 1.51 2.24
CA ASP A 127 0.35 1.94 2.69
C ASP A 127 0.97 0.96 3.71
N LEU A 128 0.15 0.13 4.36
CA LEU A 128 0.57 -0.91 5.30
C LEU A 128 0.99 -2.23 4.62
N LYS A 129 0.80 -2.38 3.30
CA LYS A 129 1.12 -3.62 2.57
C LYS A 129 2.55 -3.63 2.06
N PRO A 130 3.45 -4.47 2.63
CA PRO A 130 4.88 -4.42 2.28
C PRO A 130 5.19 -4.71 0.81
N LEU A 131 4.39 -5.55 0.15
CA LEU A 131 4.61 -5.96 -1.24
C LEU A 131 3.67 -5.29 -2.24
N LEU A 132 2.88 -4.27 -1.84
CA LEU A 132 1.91 -3.62 -2.72
C LEU A 132 2.54 -3.16 -4.04
N HIS A 133 3.68 -2.46 -3.98
CA HIS A 133 4.38 -1.91 -5.15
C HIS A 133 4.66 -2.95 -6.26
N THR A 134 4.72 -4.24 -5.93
CA THR A 134 5.00 -5.32 -6.90
C THR A 134 3.87 -5.52 -7.92
N TRP A 135 2.70 -4.86 -7.73
CA TRP A 135 1.62 -4.93 -8.71
C TRP A 135 2.06 -4.45 -10.10
N SER A 136 2.84 -3.36 -10.16
CA SER A 136 3.34 -2.83 -11.43
C SER A 136 4.34 -3.77 -12.10
N LEU A 137 5.19 -4.44 -11.31
CA LEU A 137 6.07 -5.50 -11.80
C LEU A 137 5.27 -6.68 -12.38
N GLY A 138 4.13 -7.04 -11.75
CA GLY A 138 3.22 -8.05 -12.29
C GLY A 138 2.70 -7.67 -13.68
N VAL A 139 2.23 -6.42 -13.87
CA VAL A 139 1.78 -5.89 -15.16
C VAL A 139 2.92 -5.92 -16.21
N GLU A 140 4.12 -5.45 -15.84
CA GLU A 140 5.29 -5.46 -16.74
C GLU A 140 5.66 -6.87 -17.17
N GLU A 141 5.76 -7.82 -16.24
CA GLU A 141 6.17 -9.19 -16.55
C GLU A 141 5.11 -9.93 -17.38
N GLN A 142 3.83 -9.70 -17.14
CA GLN A 142 2.74 -10.21 -18.01
C GLN A 142 2.88 -9.68 -19.43
N PHE A 143 3.19 -8.39 -19.60
CA PHE A 143 3.49 -7.83 -20.92
C PHE A 143 4.74 -8.47 -21.54
N TYR A 144 5.80 -8.68 -20.77
CA TYR A 144 7.03 -9.33 -21.25
C TYR A 144 6.83 -10.80 -21.61
N MET A 145 5.85 -11.48 -21.04
CA MET A 145 5.48 -12.83 -21.45
C MET A 145 4.72 -12.84 -22.77
N LEU A 146 3.77 -11.94 -22.96
CA LEU A 146 2.88 -11.95 -24.12
C LEU A 146 3.48 -11.26 -25.35
N PHE A 147 4.14 -10.12 -25.16
CA PHE A 147 4.56 -9.23 -26.23
C PHE A 147 5.61 -9.83 -27.18
N PRO A 148 6.68 -10.55 -26.71
CA PRO A 148 7.63 -11.21 -27.60
C PRO A 148 6.99 -12.29 -28.47
N ILE A 149 6.02 -13.03 -27.90
CA ILE A 149 5.27 -14.06 -28.63
C ILE A 149 4.43 -13.38 -29.73
N PHE A 150 3.72 -12.31 -29.38
CA PHE A 150 2.98 -11.53 -30.36
C PHE A 150 3.86 -11.03 -31.50
N LEU A 151 5.01 -10.41 -31.21
CA LEU A 151 5.92 -9.92 -32.24
C LEU A 151 6.49 -11.05 -33.11
N MET A 152 6.87 -12.17 -32.52
CA MET A 152 7.37 -13.33 -33.25
C MET A 152 6.32 -13.88 -34.24
N LEU A 153 5.08 -13.99 -33.82
CA LEU A 153 3.98 -14.48 -34.67
C LEU A 153 3.58 -13.45 -35.73
N ALA A 154 3.51 -12.18 -35.36
CA ALA A 154 3.10 -11.11 -36.25
C ALA A 154 4.21 -10.63 -37.20
N TRP A 155 5.48 -11.02 -36.99
CA TRP A 155 6.62 -10.51 -37.75
C TRP A 155 6.46 -10.68 -39.27
N ARG A 156 5.86 -11.80 -39.69
CA ARG A 156 5.60 -12.09 -41.11
C ARG A 156 4.54 -11.19 -41.75
N LEU A 157 3.72 -10.50 -40.95
CA LEU A 157 2.67 -9.58 -41.46
C LEU A 157 3.26 -8.23 -41.89
N GLY A 158 4.52 -7.99 -41.58
CA GLY A 158 5.23 -6.78 -41.90
C GLY A 158 4.99 -5.64 -40.90
N ARG A 159 5.95 -4.71 -40.86
CA ARG A 159 6.05 -3.62 -39.88
C ARG A 159 4.81 -2.74 -39.80
N LYS A 160 4.23 -2.35 -40.97
CA LYS A 160 3.03 -1.47 -40.99
C LYS A 160 1.84 -2.12 -40.31
N THR A 161 1.61 -3.41 -40.55
CA THR A 161 0.52 -4.18 -39.95
C THR A 161 0.72 -4.31 -38.43
N ILE A 162 1.95 -4.60 -37.98
CA ILE A 162 2.28 -4.69 -36.56
C ILE A 162 2.01 -3.36 -35.85
N VAL A 163 2.47 -2.24 -36.41
CA VAL A 163 2.23 -0.90 -35.86
C VAL A 163 0.73 -0.60 -35.82
N GLY A 164 -0.02 -0.93 -36.89
CA GLY A 164 -1.48 -0.79 -36.91
C GLY A 164 -2.17 -1.59 -35.81
N LEU A 165 -1.82 -2.87 -35.64
CA LEU A 165 -2.38 -3.72 -34.59
C LEU A 165 -2.05 -3.19 -33.18
N LEU A 166 -0.80 -2.78 -32.95
CA LEU A 166 -0.39 -2.20 -31.66
C LEU A 166 -1.13 -0.90 -31.36
N THR A 167 -1.35 -0.07 -32.38
CA THR A 167 -2.13 1.17 -32.23
C THR A 167 -3.58 0.87 -31.85
N ILE A 168 -4.21 -0.10 -32.51
CA ILE A 168 -5.59 -0.52 -32.18
C ILE A 168 -5.65 -1.06 -30.74
N VAL A 169 -4.73 -1.96 -30.37
CA VAL A 169 -4.69 -2.50 -29.00
C VAL A 169 -4.46 -1.40 -27.97
N ALA A 170 -3.56 -0.44 -28.24
CA ALA A 170 -3.32 0.69 -27.34
C ALA A 170 -4.57 1.57 -27.17
N LEU A 171 -5.27 1.88 -28.27
CA LEU A 171 -6.52 2.68 -28.22
C LEU A 171 -7.64 1.96 -27.48
N LEU A 172 -7.81 0.66 -27.70
CA LEU A 172 -8.80 -0.15 -26.99
C LEU A 172 -8.47 -0.25 -25.49
N SER A 173 -7.20 -0.44 -25.15
CA SER A 173 -6.72 -0.47 -23.76
C SER A 173 -6.94 0.89 -23.06
N LEU A 174 -6.64 2.00 -23.73
CA LEU A 174 -6.91 3.34 -23.20
C LEU A 174 -8.41 3.59 -23.02
N ALA A 175 -9.23 3.25 -24.01
CA ALA A 175 -10.68 3.39 -23.91
C ALA A 175 -11.24 2.58 -22.73
N LEU A 176 -10.72 1.35 -22.54
CA LEU A 176 -11.08 0.51 -21.40
C LEU A 176 -10.62 1.12 -20.07
N ALA A 177 -9.42 1.72 -20.02
CA ALA A 177 -8.91 2.42 -18.84
C ALA A 177 -9.81 3.59 -18.45
N VAL A 178 -10.17 4.45 -19.42
CA VAL A 178 -11.08 5.58 -19.19
C VAL A 178 -12.44 5.11 -18.68
N TYR A 179 -13.05 4.12 -19.32
CA TYR A 179 -14.32 3.56 -18.87
C TYR A 179 -14.24 2.94 -17.46
N ALA A 180 -13.17 2.20 -17.19
CA ALA A 180 -13.01 1.51 -15.91
C ALA A 180 -12.65 2.47 -14.76
N THR A 181 -12.03 3.60 -15.03
CA THR A 181 -11.68 4.59 -13.99
C THR A 181 -12.91 5.05 -13.22
N ASP A 182 -14.02 5.27 -13.90
CA ASP A 182 -15.26 5.72 -13.26
C ASP A 182 -16.13 4.57 -12.74
N THR A 183 -16.05 3.39 -13.37
CA THR A 183 -16.95 2.27 -13.03
C THR A 183 -16.34 1.22 -12.13
N LYS A 184 -15.04 0.97 -12.26
CA LYS A 184 -14.27 -0.07 -11.53
C LYS A 184 -12.82 0.38 -11.32
N PRO A 185 -12.55 1.36 -10.43
CA PRO A 185 -11.23 1.98 -10.28
C PRO A 185 -10.09 0.97 -10.04
N ALA A 186 -10.32 -0.06 -9.23
CA ALA A 186 -9.33 -1.11 -8.99
C ALA A 186 -8.96 -1.91 -10.26
N VAL A 187 -9.93 -2.17 -11.16
CA VAL A 187 -9.66 -2.79 -12.48
C VAL A 187 -8.80 -1.86 -13.32
N ALA A 188 -9.18 -0.57 -13.36
CA ALA A 188 -8.45 0.44 -14.12
C ALA A 188 -6.99 0.53 -13.68
N PHE A 189 -6.74 0.47 -12.39
CA PHE A 189 -5.42 0.69 -11.80
C PHE A 189 -4.49 -0.52 -11.92
N PHE A 190 -4.97 -1.73 -11.58
CA PHE A 190 -4.11 -2.90 -11.37
C PHE A 190 -3.94 -3.82 -12.59
N LEU A 191 -4.86 -3.81 -13.56
CA LEU A 191 -4.86 -4.86 -14.57
C LEU A 191 -4.16 -4.47 -15.87
N LEU A 192 -3.46 -5.43 -16.49
CA LEU A 192 -2.78 -5.24 -17.77
C LEU A 192 -3.71 -4.73 -18.91
N PRO A 193 -4.97 -5.20 -19.09
CA PRO A 193 -5.83 -4.71 -20.17
C PRO A 193 -6.11 -3.21 -20.12
N THR A 194 -6.09 -2.58 -18.95
CA THR A 194 -6.33 -1.15 -18.74
C THR A 194 -5.05 -0.32 -18.68
N ARG A 195 -3.89 -0.96 -18.48
CA ARG A 195 -2.58 -0.31 -18.37
C ARG A 195 -1.66 -0.63 -19.56
N GLY A 196 -2.01 -1.62 -20.39
CA GLY A 196 -1.19 -2.10 -21.49
C GLY A 196 -0.91 -1.05 -22.56
N TRP A 197 -1.76 -0.03 -22.71
CA TRP A 197 -1.57 1.06 -23.66
C TRP A 197 -0.31 1.89 -23.38
N GLU A 198 0.12 2.03 -22.14
CA GLU A 198 1.34 2.76 -21.74
C GLU A 198 2.59 2.03 -22.23
N LEU A 199 2.63 0.70 -22.04
CA LEU A 199 3.67 -0.17 -22.57
C LEU A 199 3.65 -0.19 -24.10
N ALA A 200 2.44 -0.28 -24.70
CA ALA A 200 2.28 -0.23 -26.16
C ALA A 200 2.71 1.12 -26.75
N MET A 201 2.49 2.24 -26.07
CA MET A 201 2.99 3.54 -26.47
C MET A 201 4.54 3.55 -26.53
N GLY A 202 5.20 3.02 -25.51
CA GLY A 202 6.64 2.83 -25.53
C GLY A 202 7.10 1.95 -26.70
N SER A 203 6.35 0.88 -27.00
CA SER A 203 6.62 0.00 -28.14
C SER A 203 6.48 0.72 -29.49
N LEU A 204 5.43 1.52 -29.67
CA LEU A 204 5.21 2.34 -30.87
C LEU A 204 6.33 3.36 -31.08
N ILE A 205 6.82 3.98 -30.00
CA ILE A 205 8.00 4.87 -30.04
C ILE A 205 9.24 4.11 -30.51
N ALA A 206 9.45 2.87 -30.05
CA ALA A 206 10.57 2.05 -30.52
C ALA A 206 10.48 1.79 -32.03
N PHE A 207 9.31 1.39 -32.53
CA PHE A 207 9.08 1.24 -33.98
C PHE A 207 9.29 2.53 -34.74
N TYR A 208 8.89 3.67 -34.18
CA TYR A 208 9.08 4.98 -34.82
C TYR A 208 10.54 5.38 -34.94
N LEU A 209 11.35 5.13 -33.89
CA LEU A 209 12.76 5.52 -33.82
C LEU A 209 13.70 4.56 -34.53
N GLU A 210 13.24 3.37 -34.87
CA GLU A 210 14.07 2.36 -35.53
C GLU A 210 14.50 2.81 -36.92
N GLY A 211 15.80 2.69 -37.20
CA GLY A 211 16.39 3.07 -38.48
C GLY A 211 16.46 4.57 -38.77
N LYS A 212 16.00 5.43 -37.83
CA LYS A 212 16.02 6.88 -38.00
C LYS A 212 17.24 7.52 -37.36
N ALA A 213 17.82 8.50 -38.04
CA ALA A 213 18.84 9.37 -37.44
C ALA A 213 18.15 10.28 -36.40
N ARG A 214 18.83 10.52 -35.25
CA ARG A 214 18.31 11.40 -34.21
C ARG A 214 18.22 12.87 -34.63
N ASP A 215 19.02 13.28 -35.58
CA ASP A 215 19.13 14.65 -36.04
C ASP A 215 18.10 15.02 -37.11
N GLN A 216 17.03 14.22 -37.24
CA GLN A 216 15.96 14.48 -38.23
C GLN A 216 15.09 15.69 -37.91
N PHE A 217 15.14 16.18 -36.67
CA PHE A 217 14.35 17.33 -36.23
C PHE A 217 15.23 18.56 -35.94
N PRO A 218 14.71 19.77 -36.18
CA PRO A 218 15.43 20.99 -35.81
C PRO A 218 15.80 21.02 -34.32
N PRO A 219 17.01 21.49 -33.94
CA PRO A 219 17.44 21.54 -32.53
C PRO A 219 16.46 22.32 -31.62
N ALA A 220 15.84 23.39 -32.13
CA ALA A 220 14.84 24.16 -31.40
C ALA A 220 13.59 23.33 -31.07
N LEU A 221 13.13 22.48 -31.98
CA LEU A 221 12.00 21.57 -31.77
C LEU A 221 12.34 20.50 -30.73
N ASN A 222 13.53 19.89 -30.82
CA ASN A 222 14.02 18.93 -29.84
C ASN A 222 14.09 19.56 -28.44
N GLN A 223 14.60 20.79 -28.34
CA GLN A 223 14.67 21.54 -27.10
C GLN A 223 13.26 21.81 -26.54
N ALA A 224 12.36 22.34 -27.35
CA ALA A 224 10.99 22.69 -26.91
C ALA A 224 10.20 21.48 -26.46
N LEU A 225 10.18 20.39 -27.28
CA LEU A 225 9.38 19.20 -26.96
C LEU A 225 9.95 18.39 -25.80
N SER A 226 11.29 18.37 -25.61
CA SER A 226 11.86 17.75 -24.40
C SER A 226 11.55 18.53 -23.14
N LEU A 227 11.49 19.87 -23.18
CA LEU A 227 11.07 20.73 -22.06
C LEU A 227 9.58 20.54 -21.74
N VAL A 228 8.72 20.50 -22.77
CA VAL A 228 7.29 20.19 -22.59
C VAL A 228 7.13 18.82 -21.92
N GLY A 229 7.84 17.80 -22.41
CA GLY A 229 7.83 16.46 -21.81
C GLY A 229 8.23 16.46 -20.34
N PHE A 230 9.29 17.18 -19.99
CA PHE A 230 9.73 17.35 -18.61
C PHE A 230 8.69 18.10 -17.76
N GLY A 231 8.10 19.16 -18.30
CA GLY A 231 7.05 19.94 -17.63
C GLY A 231 5.79 19.12 -17.36
N LEU A 232 5.37 18.26 -18.30
CA LEU A 232 4.23 17.36 -18.12
C LEU A 232 4.47 16.37 -16.98
N ILE A 233 5.66 15.75 -16.91
CA ILE A 233 6.02 14.82 -15.84
C ILE A 233 6.08 15.55 -14.49
N ALA A 234 6.79 16.65 -14.42
CA ALA A 234 6.92 17.43 -13.19
C ALA A 234 5.57 17.96 -12.72
N GLY A 235 4.76 18.50 -13.64
CA GLY A 235 3.41 18.97 -13.37
C GLY A 235 2.55 17.84 -12.77
N ALA A 236 2.48 16.68 -13.41
CA ALA A 236 1.71 15.55 -12.88
C ALA A 236 2.18 15.11 -11.49
N ALA A 237 3.50 14.99 -11.29
CA ALA A 237 4.07 14.54 -10.00
C ALA A 237 3.79 15.52 -8.84
N LEU A 238 3.67 16.83 -9.13
CA LEU A 238 3.49 17.89 -8.13
C LEU A 238 2.04 18.32 -7.91
N THR A 239 1.12 18.04 -8.87
CA THR A 239 -0.25 18.57 -8.81
C THR A 239 -1.33 17.49 -8.72
N PHE A 240 -1.06 16.25 -9.14
CA PHE A 240 -2.04 15.19 -8.99
C PHE A 240 -2.12 14.75 -7.52
N THR A 241 -3.31 14.25 -7.15
CA THR A 241 -3.59 13.80 -5.79
C THR A 241 -4.29 12.44 -5.83
N LYS A 242 -4.55 11.85 -4.66
CA LYS A 242 -5.30 10.59 -4.55
C LYS A 242 -6.74 10.70 -5.09
N GLU A 243 -7.30 11.93 -5.14
CA GLU A 243 -8.63 12.22 -5.66
C GLU A 243 -8.66 12.39 -7.20
N THR A 244 -7.49 12.51 -7.84
CA THR A 244 -7.41 12.58 -9.30
C THR A 244 -7.98 11.30 -9.92
N PRO A 245 -8.95 11.37 -10.89
CA PRO A 245 -9.53 10.18 -11.54
C PRO A 245 -8.48 9.45 -12.39
N PHE A 246 -7.72 8.58 -11.74
CA PHE A 246 -6.54 7.93 -12.30
C PHE A 246 -6.76 6.40 -12.44
N PRO A 247 -6.26 5.75 -13.53
CA PRO A 247 -5.39 6.29 -14.57
C PRO A 247 -6.11 7.12 -15.66
N GLY A 248 -7.28 6.73 -16.12
CA GLY A 248 -8.10 7.44 -17.11
C GLY A 248 -7.33 8.30 -18.14
N PHE A 249 -7.85 9.48 -18.45
CA PHE A 249 -7.17 10.46 -19.31
C PHE A 249 -5.94 11.10 -18.61
N TYR A 250 -5.91 11.13 -17.29
CA TYR A 250 -4.82 11.78 -16.56
C TYR A 250 -3.48 11.07 -16.75
N ALA A 251 -3.48 9.76 -16.93
CA ALA A 251 -2.26 9.00 -17.21
C ALA A 251 -1.60 9.35 -18.57
N LEU A 252 -2.34 10.00 -19.50
CA LEU A 252 -1.73 10.53 -20.72
C LEU A 252 -0.69 11.62 -20.43
N VAL A 253 -0.84 12.39 -19.37
CA VAL A 253 0.08 13.50 -19.05
C VAL A 253 1.51 12.97 -18.82
N PRO A 254 1.78 12.09 -17.83
CA PRO A 254 3.12 11.57 -17.60
C PRO A 254 3.61 10.67 -18.74
N THR A 255 2.73 9.90 -19.38
CA THR A 255 3.12 8.98 -20.47
C THR A 255 3.52 9.71 -21.74
N VAL A 256 2.77 10.74 -22.16
CA VAL A 256 3.16 11.62 -23.26
C VAL A 256 4.45 12.35 -22.91
N GLY A 257 4.57 12.85 -21.67
CA GLY A 257 5.79 13.47 -21.18
C GLY A 257 7.03 12.56 -21.33
N ALA A 258 6.92 11.31 -20.90
CA ALA A 258 7.96 10.30 -21.07
C ALA A 258 8.27 10.02 -22.55
N GLY A 259 7.24 9.88 -23.37
CA GLY A 259 7.35 9.68 -24.81
C GLY A 259 8.12 10.83 -25.50
N LEU A 260 7.78 12.07 -25.18
CA LEU A 260 8.45 13.26 -25.72
C LEU A 260 9.94 13.27 -25.32
N ILE A 261 10.29 12.96 -24.09
CA ILE A 261 11.69 12.89 -23.66
C ILE A 261 12.43 11.74 -24.38
N ILE A 262 11.81 10.59 -24.57
CA ILE A 262 12.41 9.46 -25.28
C ILE A 262 12.69 9.80 -26.74
N VAL A 263 11.78 10.54 -27.41
CA VAL A 263 11.92 10.91 -28.83
C VAL A 263 12.85 12.08 -29.03
N PHE A 264 12.69 13.15 -28.26
CA PHE A 264 13.35 14.45 -28.50
C PHE A 264 14.49 14.75 -27.51
N GLY A 265 14.58 14.03 -26.38
CA GLY A 265 15.68 14.19 -25.42
C GLY A 265 16.99 13.64 -25.94
N SER A 266 18.04 14.47 -25.99
CA SER A 266 19.39 14.10 -26.43
C SER A 266 20.44 14.87 -25.64
N SER A 267 21.74 14.51 -25.82
CA SER A 267 22.86 15.25 -25.23
C SER A 267 22.93 16.72 -25.66
N GLU A 268 22.22 17.13 -26.70
CA GLU A 268 22.15 18.49 -27.19
C GLU A 268 21.05 19.33 -26.51
N THR A 269 20.01 18.68 -25.98
CA THR A 269 18.93 19.36 -25.28
C THR A 269 19.25 19.58 -23.79
N PHE A 270 18.67 20.61 -23.17
CA PHE A 270 18.81 20.87 -21.74
C PHE A 270 18.36 19.68 -20.88
N VAL A 271 17.14 19.17 -21.16
CA VAL A 271 16.57 18.01 -20.45
C VAL A 271 17.44 16.78 -20.63
N GLY A 272 17.89 16.49 -21.85
CA GLY A 272 18.75 15.34 -22.11
C GLY A 272 20.09 15.43 -21.38
N ARG A 273 20.73 16.63 -21.32
CA ARG A 273 21.97 16.85 -20.53
C ARG A 273 21.73 16.68 -19.03
N LEU A 274 20.61 17.23 -18.52
CA LEU A 274 20.23 17.08 -17.12
C LEU A 274 20.09 15.60 -16.76
N LEU A 275 19.32 14.85 -17.55
CA LEU A 275 19.07 13.42 -17.35
C LEU A 275 20.33 12.57 -17.55
N ALA A 276 21.22 12.96 -18.45
CA ALA A 276 22.51 12.28 -18.68
C ALA A 276 23.56 12.62 -17.61
N SER A 277 23.26 13.50 -16.64
CA SER A 277 24.20 13.84 -15.58
C SER A 277 24.48 12.63 -14.67
N ARG A 278 25.66 12.61 -14.04
CA ARG A 278 26.12 11.49 -13.20
C ARG A 278 25.14 11.13 -12.07
N VAL A 279 24.48 12.14 -11.49
CA VAL A 279 23.54 11.95 -10.40
C VAL A 279 22.28 11.23 -10.88
N PHE A 280 21.63 11.74 -11.93
CA PHE A 280 20.41 11.13 -12.47
C PHE A 280 20.67 9.74 -13.03
N VAL A 281 21.75 9.56 -13.77
CA VAL A 281 22.15 8.23 -14.27
C VAL A 281 22.45 7.27 -13.12
N GLY A 282 23.15 7.73 -12.07
CA GLY A 282 23.45 6.93 -10.89
C GLY A 282 22.18 6.42 -10.19
N VAL A 283 21.23 7.31 -9.93
CA VAL A 283 19.94 6.92 -9.36
C VAL A 283 19.14 6.01 -10.30
N GLY A 284 19.14 6.30 -11.60
CA GLY A 284 18.45 5.49 -12.60
C GLY A 284 19.00 4.06 -12.71
N LEU A 285 20.30 3.88 -12.54
CA LEU A 285 20.92 2.54 -12.54
C LEU A 285 20.48 1.67 -11.36
N ILE A 286 20.27 2.28 -10.18
CA ILE A 286 19.81 1.58 -8.97
C ILE A 286 18.28 1.61 -8.81
N SER A 287 17.53 2.24 -9.75
CA SER A 287 16.10 2.51 -9.61
C SER A 287 15.23 1.27 -9.39
N TYR A 288 15.59 0.13 -10.00
CA TYR A 288 14.86 -1.13 -9.79
C TYR A 288 15.02 -1.63 -8.36
N SER A 289 16.24 -1.69 -7.87
CA SER A 289 16.48 -2.07 -6.47
C SER A 289 15.89 -1.07 -5.49
N ALA A 290 15.93 0.25 -5.76
CA ALA A 290 15.27 1.26 -4.93
C ALA A 290 13.75 1.09 -4.90
N TYR A 291 13.14 0.78 -6.06
CA TYR A 291 11.72 0.47 -6.16
C TYR A 291 11.33 -0.79 -5.38
N LEU A 292 12.18 -1.81 -5.32
CA LEU A 292 11.91 -3.01 -4.53
C LEU A 292 11.98 -2.76 -3.02
N TRP A 293 12.90 -1.90 -2.54
CA TRP A 293 13.13 -1.67 -1.12
C TRP A 293 12.19 -0.66 -0.47
N HIS A 294 11.71 0.36 -1.22
CA HIS A 294 11.03 1.50 -0.60
C HIS A 294 9.76 1.12 0.16
N GLN A 295 8.86 0.37 -0.47
CA GLN A 295 7.57 0.03 0.12
C GLN A 295 7.69 -0.89 1.34
N PRO A 296 8.48 -2.00 1.31
CA PRO A 296 8.67 -2.82 2.49
C PRO A 296 9.20 -2.03 3.69
N LEU A 297 10.21 -1.19 3.50
CA LEU A 297 10.80 -0.43 4.60
C LEU A 297 9.83 0.59 5.19
N LEU A 298 9.09 1.31 4.35
CA LEU A 298 8.06 2.26 4.79
C LEU A 298 6.90 1.55 5.50
N SER A 299 6.40 0.47 4.92
CA SER A 299 5.30 -0.32 5.49
C SER A 299 5.68 -0.91 6.85
N PHE A 300 6.84 -1.58 6.97
CA PHE A 300 7.29 -2.13 8.26
C PHE A 300 7.54 -1.04 9.31
N ALA A 301 7.99 0.15 8.91
CA ALA A 301 8.13 1.26 9.84
C ALA A 301 6.76 1.73 10.37
N ARG A 302 5.73 1.80 9.51
CA ARG A 302 4.36 2.12 9.93
C ARG A 302 3.80 1.08 10.88
N HIS A 303 3.98 -0.21 10.61
CA HIS A 303 3.55 -1.29 11.53
C HIS A 303 4.22 -1.23 12.92
N ARG A 304 5.40 -0.62 13.03
CA ARG A 304 6.10 -0.46 14.32
C ARG A 304 5.78 0.84 15.03
N SER A 305 5.09 1.74 14.41
CA SER A 305 4.74 3.06 14.95
C SER A 305 3.28 3.11 15.35
N LEU A 306 2.97 3.67 16.53
CA LEU A 306 1.59 3.92 16.97
C LEU A 306 0.94 5.10 16.22
N MET A 307 1.75 5.97 15.65
CA MET A 307 1.39 7.11 14.82
C MET A 307 2.22 7.08 13.53
N GLU A 308 1.91 7.93 12.55
CA GLU A 308 2.77 8.08 11.38
C GLU A 308 4.23 8.37 11.82
N PRO A 309 5.22 7.68 11.22
CA PRO A 309 6.62 7.88 11.58
C PRO A 309 7.05 9.33 11.36
N GLY A 310 7.74 9.91 12.33
CA GLY A 310 8.21 11.30 12.25
C GLY A 310 9.16 11.55 11.07
N GLU A 311 9.26 12.80 10.63
CA GLU A 311 10.03 13.21 9.43
C GLU A 311 11.50 12.74 9.44
N LEU A 312 12.17 12.74 10.59
CA LEU A 312 13.55 12.25 10.71
C LEU A 312 13.65 10.74 10.48
N VAL A 313 12.67 9.97 10.94
CA VAL A 313 12.60 8.51 10.72
C VAL A 313 12.38 8.25 9.24
N ILE A 314 11.45 8.95 8.61
CA ILE A 314 11.18 8.85 7.18
C ILE A 314 12.43 9.20 6.35
N ALA A 315 13.11 10.30 6.68
CA ALA A 315 14.36 10.69 6.02
C ALA A 315 15.44 9.60 6.17
N GLY A 316 15.59 9.03 7.36
CA GLY A 316 16.49 7.91 7.62
C GLY A 316 16.14 6.67 6.78
N ILE A 317 14.85 6.35 6.64
CA ILE A 317 14.37 5.24 5.81
C ILE A 317 14.70 5.49 4.33
N ILE A 318 14.51 6.71 3.81
CA ILE A 318 14.85 7.04 2.43
C ILE A 318 16.35 6.85 2.18
N VAL A 319 17.22 7.29 3.08
CA VAL A 319 18.66 7.06 2.99
C VAL A 319 18.96 5.56 2.99
N LEU A 320 18.30 4.79 3.86
CA LEU A 320 18.45 3.32 3.91
C LEU A 320 17.98 2.65 2.62
N VAL A 321 16.86 3.11 2.02
CA VAL A 321 16.36 2.63 0.71
C VAL A 321 17.45 2.75 -0.35
N PHE A 322 18.04 3.94 -0.49
CA PHE A 322 19.08 4.16 -1.51
C PHE A 322 20.38 3.40 -1.19
N GLY A 323 20.76 3.27 0.09
CA GLY A 323 21.90 2.47 0.53
C GLY A 323 21.74 0.99 0.19
N LEU A 324 20.60 0.39 0.57
CA LEU A 324 20.27 -1.00 0.25
C LEU A 324 20.09 -1.21 -1.25
N ALA A 325 19.51 -0.25 -1.95
CA ALA A 325 19.40 -0.28 -3.41
C ALA A 325 20.77 -0.32 -4.08
N TYR A 326 21.72 0.50 -3.62
CA TYR A 326 23.09 0.47 -4.16
C TYR A 326 23.78 -0.88 -3.89
N VAL A 327 23.67 -1.41 -2.68
CA VAL A 327 24.24 -2.72 -2.31
C VAL A 327 23.63 -3.83 -3.16
N THR A 328 22.31 -3.87 -3.28
CA THR A 328 21.58 -4.87 -4.09
C THR A 328 21.95 -4.75 -5.56
N TRP A 329 21.99 -3.55 -6.11
CA TRP A 329 22.40 -3.32 -7.50
C TRP A 329 23.84 -3.74 -7.74
N ARG A 330 24.77 -3.38 -6.84
CA ARG A 330 26.21 -3.61 -7.02
C ARG A 330 26.58 -5.09 -6.88
N TYR A 331 26.01 -5.77 -5.89
CA TYR A 331 26.45 -7.11 -5.49
C TYR A 331 25.49 -8.24 -5.89
N VAL A 332 24.23 -7.91 -6.23
CA VAL A 332 23.24 -8.89 -6.67
C VAL A 332 22.86 -8.66 -8.13
N GLU A 333 22.22 -7.52 -8.47
CA GLU A 333 21.71 -7.27 -9.83
C GLU A 333 22.82 -7.29 -10.90
N THR A 334 23.87 -6.48 -10.69
CA THR A 334 24.93 -6.31 -11.69
C THR A 334 25.70 -7.62 -12.01
N PRO A 335 26.11 -8.43 -11.02
CA PRO A 335 26.79 -9.70 -11.29
C PRO A 335 25.93 -10.67 -12.11
N PHE A 336 24.65 -10.89 -11.72
CA PHE A 336 23.76 -11.79 -12.44
C PHE A 336 23.43 -11.30 -13.85
N ARG A 337 23.29 -9.99 -14.04
CA ARG A 337 22.99 -9.35 -15.32
C ARG A 337 24.11 -9.50 -16.36
N ARG A 338 25.38 -9.53 -15.94
CA ARG A 338 26.52 -9.68 -16.83
C ARG A 338 26.67 -11.09 -17.43
N GLY A 339 25.88 -12.05 -17.00
CA GLY A 339 25.72 -13.34 -17.68
C GLY A 339 26.76 -14.40 -17.41
N ASN A 340 27.88 -14.09 -16.77
CA ASN A 340 29.04 -15.00 -16.65
C ASN A 340 29.07 -15.85 -15.39
N ILE A 341 28.17 -15.61 -14.42
CA ILE A 341 28.22 -16.27 -13.10
C ILE A 341 27.58 -17.66 -13.14
N LEU A 342 26.47 -17.81 -13.84
CA LEU A 342 25.70 -19.06 -13.85
C LEU A 342 25.33 -19.48 -15.26
N PRO A 343 25.55 -20.76 -15.64
CA PRO A 343 25.03 -21.30 -16.90
C PRO A 343 23.49 -21.28 -16.88
N GLN A 344 22.86 -21.13 -18.04
CA GLN A 344 21.42 -21.01 -18.21
C GLN A 344 20.61 -22.09 -17.46
N ARG A 345 21.01 -23.36 -17.57
CA ARG A 345 20.32 -24.47 -16.91
C ARG A 345 20.34 -24.34 -15.39
N LEU A 346 21.47 -23.91 -14.83
CA LEU A 346 21.61 -23.73 -13.39
C LEU A 346 20.81 -22.52 -12.89
N LEU A 347 20.75 -21.43 -13.68
CA LEU A 347 19.92 -20.27 -13.39
C LEU A 347 18.45 -20.67 -13.18
N TRP A 348 17.87 -21.40 -14.12
CA TRP A 348 16.47 -21.82 -14.02
C TRP A 348 16.22 -22.77 -12.83
N ARG A 349 17.14 -23.72 -12.58
CA ARG A 349 17.03 -24.61 -11.42
C ARG A 349 17.09 -23.85 -10.10
N LEU A 350 18.05 -22.94 -9.96
CA LEU A 350 18.17 -22.13 -8.74
C LEU A 350 16.99 -21.16 -8.58
N SER A 351 16.53 -20.53 -9.66
CA SER A 351 15.35 -19.65 -9.60
C SER A 351 14.11 -20.42 -9.15
N LEU A 352 13.87 -21.61 -9.68
CA LEU A 352 12.76 -22.46 -9.27
C LEU A 352 12.90 -22.93 -7.81
N ALA A 353 14.08 -23.42 -7.43
CA ALA A 353 14.36 -23.85 -6.06
C ALA A 353 14.17 -22.70 -5.06
N SER A 354 14.69 -21.51 -5.38
CA SER A 354 14.50 -20.33 -4.54
C SER A 354 13.01 -19.94 -4.41
N ALA A 355 12.26 -19.98 -5.51
CA ALA A 355 10.83 -19.71 -5.49
C ALA A 355 10.08 -20.71 -4.60
N VAL A 356 10.39 -22.02 -4.71
CA VAL A 356 9.79 -23.08 -3.87
C VAL A 356 10.15 -22.87 -2.39
N VAL A 357 11.40 -22.55 -2.07
CA VAL A 357 11.84 -22.28 -0.69
C VAL A 357 11.12 -21.05 -0.14
N ILE A 358 11.07 -19.96 -0.89
CA ILE A 358 10.38 -18.73 -0.46
C ILE A 358 8.88 -19.04 -0.24
N ALA A 359 8.24 -19.77 -1.16
CA ALA A 359 6.84 -20.18 -1.03
C ALA A 359 6.63 -21.04 0.25
N ALA A 360 7.48 -22.01 0.50
CA ALA A 360 7.39 -22.86 1.70
C ALA A 360 7.55 -22.06 3.00
N LEU A 361 8.53 -21.16 3.06
CA LEU A 361 8.73 -20.26 4.20
C LEU A 361 7.55 -19.31 4.40
N THR A 362 6.98 -18.80 3.31
CA THR A 362 5.83 -17.90 3.33
C THR A 362 4.55 -18.62 3.80
N VAL A 363 4.32 -19.85 3.32
CA VAL A 363 3.19 -20.68 3.78
C VAL A 363 3.37 -21.06 5.25
N GLY A 364 4.61 -21.32 5.69
CA GLY A 364 4.92 -21.61 7.09
C GLY A 364 4.64 -20.47 8.07
N LEU A 365 4.52 -19.22 7.58
CA LEU A 365 4.08 -18.07 8.39
C LEU A 365 2.60 -18.15 8.81
N GLN A 366 1.74 -18.73 7.98
CA GLN A 366 0.27 -18.71 8.20
C GLN A 366 -0.18 -19.45 9.47
N PRO A 367 0.27 -20.69 9.75
CA PRO A 367 -0.12 -21.40 10.98
C PRO A 367 0.31 -20.66 12.24
N VAL A 368 1.52 -20.10 12.25
CA VAL A 368 2.05 -19.33 13.38
C VAL A 368 1.23 -18.06 13.60
N ALA A 369 0.85 -17.37 12.53
CA ALA A 369 -0.02 -16.21 12.62
C ALA A 369 -1.40 -16.54 13.20
N VAL A 370 -1.98 -17.69 12.83
CA VAL A 370 -3.26 -18.16 13.38
C VAL A 370 -3.13 -18.50 14.87
N GLU A 371 -2.07 -19.17 15.27
CA GLU A 371 -1.82 -19.51 16.68
C GLU A 371 -1.64 -18.25 17.53
N VAL A 372 -0.85 -17.28 17.06
CA VAL A 372 -0.67 -15.99 17.73
C VAL A 372 -1.99 -15.22 17.81
N LYS A 373 -2.80 -15.21 16.75
CA LYS A 373 -4.12 -14.57 16.74
C LYS A 373 -5.04 -15.20 17.80
N ASN A 374 -5.10 -16.54 17.87
CA ASN A 374 -5.93 -17.24 18.84
C ASN A 374 -5.48 -16.93 20.27
N LYS A 375 -4.17 -16.91 20.51
CA LYS A 375 -3.62 -16.55 21.82
C LYS A 375 -3.95 -15.11 22.20
N ILE A 376 -3.74 -14.14 21.28
CA ILE A 376 -4.10 -12.73 21.50
C ILE A 376 -5.61 -12.60 21.75
N ALA A 377 -6.46 -13.26 20.94
CA ALA A 377 -7.90 -13.21 21.11
C ALA A 377 -8.31 -13.71 22.49
N THR A 378 -7.79 -14.86 22.93
CA THR A 378 -8.07 -15.42 24.26
C THR A 378 -7.61 -14.48 25.38
N GLU A 379 -6.39 -13.89 25.26
CA GLU A 379 -5.90 -12.92 26.23
C GLU A 379 -6.74 -11.63 26.25
N MET A 380 -7.16 -11.15 25.08
CA MET A 380 -8.03 -9.98 24.98
C MET A 380 -9.43 -10.24 25.52
N GLU A 381 -10.03 -11.39 25.21
CA GLU A 381 -11.32 -11.80 25.78
C GLU A 381 -11.29 -11.78 27.32
N ALA A 382 -10.22 -12.33 27.89
CA ALA A 382 -10.02 -12.31 29.34
C ALA A 382 -9.81 -10.89 29.89
N GLN A 383 -8.98 -10.08 29.23
CA GLN A 383 -8.68 -8.71 29.68
C GLN A 383 -9.86 -7.74 29.51
N TRP A 384 -10.65 -7.89 28.45
CA TRP A 384 -11.85 -7.06 28.24
C TRP A 384 -13.07 -7.56 28.96
N ARG A 385 -12.97 -8.68 29.64
CA ARG A 385 -14.05 -9.33 30.36
C ARG A 385 -15.27 -9.60 29.46
N ILE A 386 -14.99 -10.06 28.21
CA ILE A 386 -16.03 -10.46 27.25
C ILE A 386 -16.88 -11.57 27.87
N TYR A 387 -18.21 -11.51 27.65
CA TYR A 387 -19.23 -12.37 28.26
C TYR A 387 -19.35 -12.25 29.80
N THR A 388 -18.54 -11.38 30.43
CA THR A 388 -18.69 -11.04 31.85
C THR A 388 -19.16 -9.60 32.03
N CYS A 389 -18.25 -8.62 31.91
CA CYS A 389 -18.58 -7.20 32.05
C CYS A 389 -18.52 -6.43 30.71
N PHE A 390 -18.44 -7.15 29.61
CA PHE A 390 -18.67 -6.68 28.26
C PHE A 390 -19.66 -7.64 27.57
N PHE A 391 -20.91 -7.20 27.35
CA PHE A 391 -21.92 -8.04 26.70
C PHE A 391 -21.83 -7.94 25.17
N GLU A 392 -21.88 -9.08 24.52
CA GLU A 392 -21.80 -9.22 23.07
C GLU A 392 -23.14 -9.02 22.36
N VAL A 393 -23.15 -9.14 21.02
CA VAL A 393 -24.31 -8.86 20.16
C VAL A 393 -25.52 -9.75 20.45
N ASP A 394 -25.29 -10.97 20.95
CA ASP A 394 -26.30 -11.96 21.31
C ASP A 394 -26.79 -11.85 22.78
N GLN A 395 -26.23 -10.92 23.55
CA GLN A 395 -26.53 -10.70 24.96
C GLN A 395 -27.22 -9.34 25.19
N THR A 396 -27.69 -9.10 26.43
CA THR A 396 -28.23 -7.82 26.89
C THR A 396 -27.48 -7.31 28.11
N TYR A 397 -27.74 -6.07 28.55
CA TYR A 397 -27.13 -5.51 29.76
C TYR A 397 -27.49 -6.29 31.04
N ALA A 398 -28.53 -7.13 31.02
CA ALA A 398 -28.85 -8.02 32.13
C ALA A 398 -27.65 -8.94 32.47
N THR A 399 -26.83 -9.32 31.50
CA THR A 399 -25.60 -10.07 31.72
C THR A 399 -24.61 -9.33 32.63
N LEU A 400 -24.56 -8.00 32.55
CA LEU A 400 -23.70 -7.20 33.44
C LEU A 400 -24.17 -7.30 34.91
N LEU A 401 -25.49 -7.30 35.12
CA LEU A 401 -26.08 -7.41 36.47
C LEU A 401 -25.93 -8.82 37.04
N GLU A 402 -26.18 -9.85 36.21
CA GLU A 402 -25.99 -11.26 36.60
C GLU A 402 -24.56 -11.57 37.02
N ASN A 403 -23.60 -10.94 36.35
CA ASN A 403 -22.16 -11.09 36.61
C ASN A 403 -21.64 -10.11 37.69
N HIS A 404 -22.55 -9.36 38.36
CA HIS A 404 -22.18 -8.36 39.37
C HIS A 404 -21.18 -7.30 38.88
N CYS A 405 -21.22 -6.94 37.61
CA CYS A 405 -20.32 -5.95 37.01
C CYS A 405 -20.64 -4.52 37.40
N ASP A 406 -21.84 -4.31 37.94
CA ASP A 406 -22.33 -3.07 38.54
C ASP A 406 -21.68 -2.77 39.90
N LEU A 407 -20.94 -3.73 40.46
CA LEU A 407 -20.17 -3.59 41.70
C LEU A 407 -18.66 -3.55 41.41
N ALA A 408 -17.94 -2.67 42.08
CA ALA A 408 -16.49 -2.71 42.04
C ALA A 408 -15.97 -4.05 42.60
N GLN A 409 -15.12 -4.77 41.84
CA GLN A 409 -14.53 -6.02 42.32
C GLN A 409 -13.63 -5.71 43.54
N GLY A 410 -13.99 -6.17 44.71
CA GLY A 410 -13.27 -5.88 45.96
C GLY A 410 -14.20 -5.39 47.08
N SER A 411 -15.43 -5.01 46.75
CA SER A 411 -16.44 -4.64 47.78
C SER A 411 -17.15 -5.85 48.40
N SER A 412 -16.47 -7.03 48.49
CA SER A 412 -16.89 -8.05 49.44
C SER A 412 -16.59 -7.53 50.85
N ALA A 413 -17.59 -6.96 51.51
CA ALA A 413 -17.83 -6.81 52.97
C ALA A 413 -16.63 -6.64 53.95
N GLN A 414 -15.44 -6.36 53.50
CA GLN A 414 -14.27 -6.00 54.31
C GLN A 414 -13.52 -4.86 53.61
N ALA A 415 -14.14 -3.69 53.56
CA ALA A 415 -13.44 -2.46 53.32
C ALA A 415 -12.38 -2.32 54.42
N SER A 416 -11.11 -2.58 54.11
CA SER A 416 -10.03 -2.04 54.90
C SER A 416 -10.18 -0.52 54.84
N GLU A 417 -10.64 0.07 55.93
CA GLU A 417 -10.69 1.51 56.08
C GLU A 417 -9.29 2.07 55.85
N ASP A 418 -9.07 2.61 54.67
CA ASP A 418 -7.96 3.52 54.43
C ASP A 418 -8.27 4.77 55.28
N PRO A 419 -7.39 5.19 56.22
CA PRO A 419 -7.66 6.34 57.11
C PRO A 419 -7.90 7.66 56.39
N SER A 420 -7.70 7.74 55.05
CA SER A 420 -7.93 8.92 54.23
C SER A 420 -9.37 9.02 53.66
N GLY A 421 -10.24 8.01 53.87
CA GLY A 421 -11.68 8.13 53.67
C GLY A 421 -12.21 8.35 52.25
N SER A 422 -11.46 8.09 51.19
CA SER A 422 -11.90 8.37 49.82
C SER A 422 -11.37 7.35 48.80
N SER A 423 -12.02 6.19 48.72
CA SER A 423 -11.85 5.32 47.54
C SER A 423 -12.69 5.88 46.40
N LYS A 424 -12.08 6.67 45.53
CA LYS A 424 -12.76 7.21 44.34
C LYS A 424 -13.12 6.09 43.37
N GLN A 425 -14.40 5.98 43.03
CA GLN A 425 -14.94 5.02 42.05
C GLN A 425 -15.28 5.69 40.74
N PHE A 426 -14.87 5.09 39.64
CA PHE A 426 -15.16 5.54 38.27
C PHE A 426 -15.91 4.45 37.52
N ILE A 427 -16.84 4.87 36.67
CA ILE A 427 -17.53 3.99 35.72
C ILE A 427 -16.91 4.16 34.34
N LEU A 428 -16.61 3.03 33.70
CA LEU A 428 -16.25 2.97 32.30
C LEU A 428 -17.48 2.54 31.50
N TYR A 429 -18.02 3.46 30.70
CA TYR A 429 -19.24 3.26 29.93
C TYR A 429 -19.02 3.44 28.43
N GLY A 430 -19.61 2.57 27.61
CA GLY A 430 -19.57 2.68 26.15
C GLY A 430 -19.55 1.34 25.42
N ASP A 431 -18.98 1.37 24.22
CA ASP A 431 -18.88 0.20 23.33
C ASP A 431 -17.54 -0.58 23.52
N SER A 432 -17.15 -1.35 22.49
CA SER A 432 -15.91 -2.11 22.51
C SER A 432 -14.66 -1.25 22.72
N LEU A 433 -14.67 0.03 22.31
CA LEU A 433 -13.54 0.93 22.55
C LEU A 433 -13.41 1.29 24.03
N ALA A 434 -14.54 1.45 24.73
CA ALA A 434 -14.51 1.60 26.18
C ALA A 434 -13.92 0.35 26.85
N ALA A 435 -14.32 -0.85 26.44
CA ALA A 435 -13.79 -2.10 26.97
C ALA A 435 -12.26 -2.21 26.79
N HIS A 436 -11.70 -1.71 25.68
CA HIS A 436 -10.25 -1.68 25.43
C HIS A 436 -9.47 -0.82 26.44
N LEU A 437 -10.10 0.19 27.03
CA LEU A 437 -9.47 1.04 28.03
C LEU A 437 -9.35 0.37 29.40
N TYR A 438 -10.20 -0.64 29.69
CA TYR A 438 -10.30 -1.26 31.01
C TYR A 438 -8.97 -1.76 31.56
N PRO A 439 -8.15 -2.55 30.82
CA PRO A 439 -6.88 -3.06 31.34
C PRO A 439 -5.87 -1.96 31.70
N GLY A 440 -5.86 -0.87 30.92
CA GLY A 440 -5.02 0.30 31.18
C GLY A 440 -5.48 1.08 32.41
N LEU A 441 -6.79 1.28 32.55
CA LEU A 441 -7.37 1.99 33.69
C LEU A 441 -7.16 1.22 34.99
N VAL A 442 -7.35 -0.11 34.98
CA VAL A 442 -7.07 -0.98 36.13
C VAL A 442 -5.61 -0.87 36.58
N ARG A 443 -4.68 -0.83 35.62
CA ARG A 443 -3.25 -0.69 35.94
C ARG A 443 -2.93 0.64 36.61
N VAL A 444 -3.65 1.70 36.29
CA VAL A 444 -3.39 3.06 36.79
C VAL A 444 -4.18 3.37 38.06
N LEU A 445 -5.43 2.94 38.12
CA LEU A 445 -6.39 3.33 39.18
C LEU A 445 -6.60 2.23 40.22
N GLY A 446 -6.39 0.96 39.86
CA GLY A 446 -6.76 -0.21 40.65
C GLY A 446 -8.08 -0.81 40.19
N GLU A 447 -8.23 -2.14 40.29
CA GLU A 447 -9.40 -2.89 39.84
C GLU A 447 -10.65 -2.57 40.68
N ASP A 448 -10.48 -2.32 41.97
CA ASP A 448 -11.49 -1.95 42.93
C ASP A 448 -12.10 -0.54 42.72
N ARG A 449 -11.48 0.25 41.83
CA ARG A 449 -11.89 1.63 41.52
C ARG A 449 -12.58 1.80 40.17
N ILE A 450 -12.66 0.75 39.35
CA ILE A 450 -13.26 0.82 38.01
C ILE A 450 -14.42 -0.17 37.90
N ILE A 451 -15.59 0.37 37.61
CA ILE A 451 -16.80 -0.40 37.27
C ILE A 451 -16.91 -0.39 35.75
N GLN A 452 -16.84 -1.56 35.12
CA GLN A 452 -16.94 -1.68 33.65
C GLN A 452 -18.37 -2.01 33.23
N LEU A 453 -19.01 -1.10 32.52
CA LEU A 453 -20.33 -1.24 31.92
C LEU A 453 -20.22 -0.98 30.41
N THR A 454 -19.92 -2.03 29.64
CA THR A 454 -19.64 -1.90 28.22
C THR A 454 -20.43 -2.91 27.40
N GLY A 455 -20.79 -2.56 26.16
CA GLY A 455 -21.61 -3.41 25.30
C GLY A 455 -21.18 -3.40 23.84
N GLY A 456 -21.04 -4.58 23.25
CA GLY A 456 -20.62 -4.77 21.86
C GLY A 456 -21.54 -4.02 20.90
N SER A 457 -20.96 -3.15 20.06
CA SER A 457 -21.65 -2.34 19.06
C SER A 457 -22.75 -1.40 19.60
N CYS A 458 -22.78 -1.13 20.92
CA CYS A 458 -23.70 -0.16 21.51
C CYS A 458 -22.99 1.17 21.71
N SER A 459 -23.32 2.18 20.88
CA SER A 459 -22.82 3.54 21.08
C SER A 459 -23.15 4.06 22.48
N ALA A 460 -22.27 4.87 23.04
CA ALA A 460 -22.51 5.57 24.30
C ALA A 460 -23.67 6.60 24.20
N MET A 461 -24.18 6.87 23.01
CA MET A 461 -25.32 7.72 22.72
C MET A 461 -26.53 6.89 22.28
N ARG A 462 -27.75 7.45 22.41
CA ARG A 462 -29.00 6.79 22.02
C ARG A 462 -29.25 6.83 20.51
N VAL A 463 -28.25 6.41 19.69
CA VAL A 463 -28.31 6.45 18.21
C VAL A 463 -28.47 5.08 17.57
N THR A 464 -28.21 4.00 18.29
CA THR A 464 -28.20 2.64 17.72
C THR A 464 -29.62 2.14 17.53
N LYS A 465 -29.99 1.77 16.31
CA LYS A 465 -31.26 1.13 16.00
C LYS A 465 -31.25 -0.31 16.54
N GLY A 466 -31.90 -0.52 17.67
CA GLY A 466 -32.06 -1.84 18.27
C GLY A 466 -32.39 -1.77 19.76
N ARG A 467 -33.39 -2.55 20.19
CA ARG A 467 -33.87 -2.57 21.57
C ARG A 467 -32.72 -2.74 22.57
N ARG A 468 -31.80 -3.65 22.30
CA ARG A 468 -30.67 -3.99 23.18
C ARG A 468 -29.84 -2.78 23.63
N CYS A 469 -29.37 -1.98 22.64
CA CYS A 469 -28.54 -0.82 22.94
C CYS A 469 -29.32 0.36 23.48
N THR A 470 -30.58 0.51 23.08
CA THR A 470 -31.48 1.54 23.62
C THR A 470 -31.80 1.24 25.08
N ASP A 471 -32.15 -0.01 25.39
CA ASP A 471 -32.45 -0.43 26.76
C ASP A 471 -31.22 -0.29 27.67
N PHE A 472 -30.01 -0.58 27.16
CA PHE A 472 -28.75 -0.38 27.88
C PHE A 472 -28.46 1.10 28.16
N TYR A 473 -28.65 1.97 27.17
CA TYR A 473 -28.52 3.42 27.37
C TYR A 473 -29.52 3.94 28.37
N ASP A 474 -30.82 3.62 28.20
CA ASP A 474 -31.93 4.11 29.06
C ASP A 474 -31.71 3.61 30.51
N TRP A 475 -31.37 2.32 30.70
CA TRP A 475 -31.00 1.79 32.01
C TRP A 475 -29.83 2.53 32.64
N PHE A 476 -28.76 2.78 31.86
CA PHE A 476 -27.57 3.43 32.40
C PHE A 476 -27.84 4.86 32.85
N VAL A 477 -28.51 5.68 32.04
CA VAL A 477 -28.73 7.11 32.34
C VAL A 477 -29.89 7.37 33.25
N ASP A 478 -30.96 6.56 33.18
CA ASP A 478 -32.21 6.80 33.93
C ASP A 478 -32.29 6.03 35.26
N ASP A 479 -31.67 4.84 35.33
CA ASP A 479 -31.76 3.99 36.53
C ASP A 479 -30.40 3.90 37.25
N TYR A 480 -29.31 3.54 36.54
CA TYR A 480 -28.03 3.23 37.18
C TYR A 480 -27.32 4.47 37.72
N VAL A 481 -27.12 5.50 36.89
CA VAL A 481 -26.40 6.73 37.28
C VAL A 481 -27.09 7.49 38.42
N PRO A 482 -28.45 7.65 38.44
CA PRO A 482 -29.14 8.30 39.56
C PRO A 482 -29.06 7.51 40.86
N SER A 483 -29.07 6.18 40.79
CA SER A 483 -29.12 5.29 41.95
C SER A 483 -27.77 5.04 42.61
N ASN A 484 -26.66 5.33 41.93
CA ASN A 484 -25.31 5.00 42.41
C ASN A 484 -24.46 6.25 42.68
N LYS A 485 -23.67 6.21 43.75
CA LYS A 485 -22.65 7.24 44.03
C LYS A 485 -21.36 6.88 43.32
N MET A 486 -20.83 7.81 42.57
CA MET A 486 -19.56 7.65 41.81
C MET A 486 -18.79 8.97 41.74
N ASP A 487 -17.48 8.93 41.64
CA ASP A 487 -16.62 10.12 41.51
C ASP A 487 -16.51 10.63 40.07
N GLY A 488 -16.77 9.76 39.11
CA GLY A 488 -16.79 10.14 37.70
C GLY A 488 -17.18 9.02 36.75
N ILE A 489 -17.49 9.42 35.52
CA ILE A 489 -17.86 8.52 34.42
C ILE A 489 -16.86 8.74 33.30
N ILE A 490 -16.21 7.67 32.86
CA ILE A 490 -15.35 7.66 31.67
C ILE A 490 -16.18 7.11 30.51
N VAL A 491 -16.44 7.94 29.52
CA VAL A 491 -17.26 7.58 28.36
C VAL A 491 -16.34 7.44 27.14
N SER A 492 -16.42 6.29 26.48
CA SER A 492 -15.71 6.06 25.22
C SER A 492 -16.57 5.28 24.23
N SER A 493 -16.53 5.70 22.97
CA SER A 493 -17.33 5.09 21.90
C SER A 493 -16.69 5.38 20.55
N ARG A 494 -17.14 4.70 19.49
CA ARG A 494 -16.76 4.95 18.10
C ARG A 494 -17.42 6.25 17.59
N TRP A 495 -16.93 7.37 18.09
CA TRP A 495 -17.52 8.69 17.84
C TRP A 495 -17.53 9.05 16.35
N LEU A 496 -16.41 8.82 15.64
CA LEU A 496 -16.28 9.14 14.22
C LEU A 496 -17.23 8.29 13.37
N GLU A 497 -17.30 6.98 13.60
CA GLU A 497 -18.21 6.08 12.88
C GLU A 497 -19.68 6.46 13.11
N THR A 498 -20.00 6.88 14.33
CA THR A 498 -21.35 7.34 14.67
C THR A 498 -21.65 8.67 13.96
N TYR A 499 -20.72 9.62 13.97
CA TYR A 499 -20.84 10.90 13.29
C TYR A 499 -21.05 10.72 11.78
N GLU A 500 -20.26 9.87 11.12
CA GLU A 500 -20.39 9.57 9.68
C GLU A 500 -21.73 8.94 9.32
N LYS A 501 -22.31 8.14 10.23
CA LYS A 501 -23.60 7.46 10.01
C LYS A 501 -24.82 8.37 10.14
N ILE A 502 -24.80 9.33 11.06
CA ILE A 502 -25.98 10.15 11.38
C ILE A 502 -25.85 11.62 10.98
N GLY A 503 -24.67 12.10 10.67
CA GLY A 503 -24.38 13.49 10.30
C GLY A 503 -24.25 14.46 11.48
N ASP A 504 -23.73 15.66 11.21
CA ASP A 504 -23.35 16.65 12.25
C ASP A 504 -24.50 17.08 13.15
N GLN A 505 -25.67 17.39 12.59
CA GLN A 505 -26.79 17.91 13.35
C GLN A 505 -27.37 16.85 14.30
N GLU A 506 -27.60 15.64 13.83
CA GLU A 506 -28.16 14.56 14.66
C GLU A 506 -27.14 14.09 15.70
N PHE A 507 -25.84 14.03 15.34
CA PHE A 507 -24.76 13.70 16.27
C PHE A 507 -24.73 14.67 17.46
N ARG A 508 -24.79 15.98 17.22
CA ARG A 508 -24.81 17.01 18.28
C ARG A 508 -26.02 16.86 19.20
N VAL A 509 -27.20 16.66 18.65
CA VAL A 509 -28.42 16.47 19.42
C VAL A 509 -28.31 15.29 20.40
N HIS A 510 -27.78 14.15 19.93
CA HIS A 510 -27.61 12.97 20.79
C HIS A 510 -26.45 13.12 21.80
N LEU A 511 -25.41 13.83 21.46
CA LEU A 511 -24.30 14.13 22.36
C LEU A 511 -24.73 15.09 23.47
N ASP A 512 -25.44 16.14 23.11
CA ASP A 512 -26.01 17.11 24.08
C ASP A 512 -27.03 16.43 25.01
N ALA A 513 -27.85 15.53 24.49
CA ALA A 513 -28.78 14.75 25.30
C ALA A 513 -28.06 13.86 26.32
N LEU A 514 -26.96 13.22 25.95
CA LEU A 514 -26.13 12.43 26.87
C LEU A 514 -25.54 13.31 27.97
N PHE A 515 -24.94 14.44 27.62
CA PHE A 515 -24.33 15.34 28.62
C PHE A 515 -25.36 16.02 29.53
N GLU A 516 -26.54 16.36 29.02
CA GLU A 516 -27.62 16.89 29.85
C GLU A 516 -28.08 15.88 30.90
N ARG A 517 -28.14 14.58 30.54
CA ARG A 517 -28.45 13.51 31.49
C ARG A 517 -27.35 13.27 32.53
N LEU A 518 -26.09 13.52 32.17
CA LEU A 518 -24.91 13.34 33.01
C LEU A 518 -24.41 14.64 33.67
N LYS A 519 -25.11 15.78 33.52
CA LYS A 519 -24.66 17.13 33.92
C LYS A 519 -24.25 17.28 35.40
N ASN A 520 -24.78 16.47 36.29
CA ASN A 520 -24.46 16.49 37.72
C ASN A 520 -23.31 15.56 38.10
N ARG A 521 -22.61 14.99 37.12
CA ARG A 521 -21.51 14.04 37.30
C ARG A 521 -20.25 14.58 36.65
N ARG A 522 -19.09 14.17 37.14
CA ARG A 522 -17.80 14.40 36.45
C ARG A 522 -17.68 13.43 35.29
N VAL A 523 -17.73 13.93 34.07
CA VAL A 523 -17.62 13.12 32.85
C VAL A 523 -16.28 13.35 32.19
N ILE A 524 -15.60 12.26 31.87
CA ILE A 524 -14.34 12.24 31.09
C ILE A 524 -14.68 11.56 29.77
N VAL A 525 -14.59 12.29 28.67
CA VAL A 525 -14.81 11.74 27.33
C VAL A 525 -13.47 11.35 26.73
N TYR A 526 -13.36 10.09 26.35
CA TYR A 526 -12.21 9.60 25.60
C TYR A 526 -12.60 9.48 24.13
N SER A 527 -11.96 10.28 23.28
CA SER A 527 -12.12 10.21 21.82
C SER A 527 -10.99 9.40 21.20
N GLN A 528 -11.27 8.78 20.06
CA GLN A 528 -10.20 8.27 19.20
C GLN A 528 -9.34 9.44 18.70
N PRO A 529 -8.02 9.26 18.62
CA PRO A 529 -7.11 10.22 18.01
C PRO A 529 -7.38 10.42 16.52
#